data_80acf30f1886442381732703e2973aef
#
_entry.id   80acf30f1886442381732703e2973aef
#
_cell.length_a   1.000
_cell.length_b   1.000
_cell.length_c   1.000
_cell.angle_alpha   90.00
_cell.angle_beta   90.00
_cell.angle_gamma   90.00
#
_symmetry.space_group_name_H-M   'P 1'
#
loop_
_entity.id
_entity.type
_entity.pdbx_description
1 polymer ?
#
loop_
_entity_poly.entity_id
_entity_poly.type
_entity_poly.pdbx_seq_one_letter_code
_entity_poly.pdbx_strand_id
1 'polypeptide(L)'
;MYKIRKAEKLADKIYLMDVEAPRVAKHCEPGQFVIVKMDDKGERIPLTICDYDREEGTITIVFQTVGASTEKMAQLKAGDSFRDFTGPLGCPSELISEDIESLKNKKILFVAGGVGAAPVYPQVKWMHAHGIDVDVIVGSKTKDMLILEKEMEAVAGNYYPCTDDGTYGHAGMVTTKIEALVAEGNKYDVCVAIGPMIMMKFVCLLTKKLEIPTIVSMNPIMVDGTGMCGACLLYTSDAADD
;
A
#
# COMPACT_ATOMS: atom_id res chain seq x y z
N MET A 1 -6.43 -25.22 -1.74
CA MET A 1 -7.39 -24.14 -1.54
C MET A 1 -6.95 -23.33 -0.33
N TYR A 2 -7.12 -22.02 -0.37
CA TYR A 2 -6.67 -21.08 0.64
C TYR A 2 -7.88 -20.49 1.35
N LYS A 3 -8.09 -20.87 2.60
CA LYS A 3 -9.31 -20.54 3.35
C LYS A 3 -9.29 -19.09 3.80
N ILE A 4 -10.43 -18.40 3.65
CA ILE A 4 -10.64 -17.05 4.15
C ILE A 4 -11.06 -17.18 5.62
N ARG A 5 -10.27 -16.62 6.54
CA ARG A 5 -10.58 -16.60 7.98
C ARG A 5 -11.47 -15.43 8.35
N LYS A 6 -11.24 -14.28 7.71
CA LYS A 6 -11.97 -13.04 7.94
C LYS A 6 -12.30 -12.40 6.61
N ALA A 7 -13.48 -11.82 6.49
CA ALA A 7 -13.88 -10.97 5.39
C ALA A 7 -14.70 -9.81 5.96
N GLU A 8 -14.26 -8.59 5.68
CA GLU A 8 -14.81 -7.36 6.25
C GLU A 8 -14.90 -6.27 5.20
N LYS A 9 -15.94 -5.46 5.24
CA LYS A 9 -16.07 -4.23 4.47
C LYS A 9 -15.50 -3.08 5.29
N LEU A 10 -14.37 -2.50 4.86
CA LEU A 10 -13.71 -1.38 5.55
C LEU A 10 -14.36 -0.03 5.22
N ALA A 11 -14.70 0.18 3.94
CA ALA A 11 -15.31 1.41 3.44
C ALA A 11 -16.19 1.09 2.22
N ASP A 12 -16.81 2.10 1.62
CA ASP A 12 -17.55 1.85 0.39
C ASP A 12 -16.62 1.29 -0.70
N LYS A 13 -17.02 0.12 -1.24
CA LYS A 13 -16.25 -0.64 -2.25
C LYS A 13 -14.87 -1.11 -1.81
N ILE A 14 -14.49 -1.02 -0.55
CA ILE A 14 -13.19 -1.48 -0.04
C ILE A 14 -13.39 -2.61 0.97
N TYR A 15 -12.69 -3.71 0.75
CA TYR A 15 -12.83 -4.94 1.51
C TYR A 15 -11.46 -5.43 1.99
N LEU A 16 -11.46 -6.07 3.16
CA LEU A 16 -10.31 -6.74 3.76
C LEU A 16 -10.62 -8.23 3.87
N MET A 17 -9.63 -9.06 3.58
CA MET A 17 -9.70 -10.50 3.82
C MET A 17 -8.40 -11.01 4.44
N ASP A 18 -8.54 -11.82 5.50
CA ASP A 18 -7.43 -12.61 6.04
C ASP A 18 -7.52 -14.02 5.47
N VAL A 19 -6.42 -14.48 4.87
CA VAL A 19 -6.34 -15.73 4.12
C VAL A 19 -5.28 -16.64 4.70
N GLU A 20 -5.61 -17.91 4.94
CA GLU A 20 -4.66 -18.93 5.36
C GLU A 20 -3.67 -19.23 4.22
N ALA A 21 -2.45 -18.77 4.36
CA ALA A 21 -1.38 -18.95 3.40
C ALA A 21 0.00 -19.05 4.11
N PRO A 22 0.23 -20.09 4.94
CA PRO A 22 1.38 -20.14 5.84
C PRO A 22 2.73 -20.08 5.13
N ARG A 23 2.83 -20.62 3.92
CA ARG A 23 4.08 -20.52 3.12
C ARG A 23 4.36 -19.10 2.68
N VAL A 24 3.31 -18.36 2.29
CA VAL A 24 3.42 -16.94 1.89
C VAL A 24 3.75 -16.10 3.12
N ALA A 25 2.99 -16.27 4.21
CA ALA A 25 3.18 -15.52 5.46
C ALA A 25 4.59 -15.66 6.04
N LYS A 26 5.16 -16.86 5.94
CA LYS A 26 6.53 -17.15 6.43
C LYS A 26 7.62 -16.37 5.69
N HIS A 27 7.42 -16.10 4.39
CA HIS A 27 8.49 -15.59 3.51
C HIS A 27 8.22 -14.20 2.94
N CYS A 28 7.02 -13.66 3.13
CA CYS A 28 6.72 -12.34 2.60
C CYS A 28 7.39 -11.22 3.38
N GLU A 29 7.67 -10.16 2.65
CA GLU A 29 8.22 -8.91 3.16
C GLU A 29 7.34 -7.73 2.67
N PRO A 30 7.36 -6.57 3.38
CA PRO A 30 6.61 -5.39 2.99
C PRO A 30 6.91 -4.92 1.56
N GLY A 31 5.87 -4.55 0.81
CA GLY A 31 5.99 -4.14 -0.58
C GLY A 31 5.72 -5.26 -1.59
N GLN A 32 5.75 -6.52 -1.16
CA GLN A 32 5.42 -7.66 -2.01
C GLN A 32 3.91 -7.85 -2.19
N PHE A 33 3.52 -8.66 -3.15
CA PHE A 33 2.14 -8.92 -3.51
C PHE A 33 1.86 -10.42 -3.69
N VAL A 34 0.60 -10.75 -3.81
CA VAL A 34 0.11 -12.09 -4.16
C VAL A 34 -0.77 -12.01 -5.39
N ILE A 35 -0.89 -13.11 -6.10
CA ILE A 35 -1.91 -13.29 -7.14
C ILE A 35 -2.97 -14.23 -6.59
N VAL A 36 -4.23 -13.77 -6.57
CA VAL A 36 -5.37 -14.57 -6.15
C VAL A 36 -6.21 -15.01 -7.33
N LYS A 37 -6.81 -16.19 -7.23
CA LYS A 37 -7.75 -16.74 -8.20
C LYS A 37 -8.91 -17.39 -7.45
N MET A 38 -10.13 -16.99 -7.74
CA MET A 38 -11.31 -17.46 -6.99
C MET A 38 -11.69 -18.90 -7.35
N ASP A 39 -11.72 -19.24 -8.64
CA ASP A 39 -12.14 -20.53 -9.18
C ASP A 39 -11.35 -20.89 -10.46
N ASP A 40 -11.62 -22.04 -11.04
CA ASP A 40 -10.89 -22.53 -12.22
C ASP A 40 -11.00 -21.63 -13.45
N LYS A 41 -12.06 -20.82 -13.55
CA LYS A 41 -12.32 -19.88 -14.66
C LYS A 41 -12.03 -18.42 -14.26
N GLY A 42 -11.75 -18.15 -12.98
CA GLY A 42 -11.51 -16.82 -12.47
C GLY A 42 -10.23 -16.19 -13.02
N GLU A 43 -10.23 -14.87 -13.08
CA GLU A 43 -9.05 -14.08 -13.40
C GLU A 43 -8.00 -14.18 -12.29
N ARG A 44 -6.75 -13.96 -12.66
CA ARG A 44 -5.62 -13.83 -11.76
C ARG A 44 -5.51 -12.36 -11.36
N ILE A 45 -5.79 -12.06 -10.09
CA ILE A 45 -5.83 -10.69 -9.57
C ILE A 45 -4.60 -10.45 -8.69
N PRO A 46 -3.71 -9.52 -9.07
CA PRO A 46 -2.58 -9.14 -8.23
C PRO A 46 -3.07 -8.20 -7.11
N LEU A 47 -2.69 -8.52 -5.87
CA LEU A 47 -3.03 -7.73 -4.69
C LEU A 47 -1.80 -7.58 -3.79
N THR A 48 -1.49 -6.36 -3.41
CA THR A 48 -0.40 -6.10 -2.47
C THR A 48 -0.75 -6.68 -1.10
N ILE A 49 0.23 -7.27 -0.44
CA ILE A 49 0.11 -7.75 0.94
C ILE A 49 -0.03 -6.54 1.85
N CYS A 50 -1.17 -6.46 2.56
CA CYS A 50 -1.46 -5.39 3.50
C CYS A 50 -0.88 -5.69 4.89
N ASP A 51 -0.98 -6.94 5.31
CA ASP A 51 -0.40 -7.41 6.58
C ASP A 51 -0.16 -8.92 6.52
N TYR A 52 0.59 -9.43 7.48
CA TYR A 52 0.84 -10.86 7.61
C TYR A 52 1.10 -11.23 9.07
N ASP A 53 0.70 -12.43 9.42
CA ASP A 53 1.01 -13.07 10.70
C ASP A 53 1.75 -14.38 10.41
N ARG A 54 3.01 -14.46 10.84
CA ARG A 54 3.88 -15.63 10.62
C ARG A 54 3.54 -16.80 11.54
N GLU A 55 2.98 -16.53 12.72
CA GLU A 55 2.60 -17.55 13.69
C GLU A 55 1.27 -18.18 13.31
N GLU A 56 0.27 -17.37 13.01
CA GLU A 56 -1.04 -17.82 12.54
C GLU A 56 -1.02 -18.29 11.07
N GLY A 57 0.02 -17.95 10.32
CA GLY A 57 0.16 -18.31 8.91
C GLY A 57 -0.88 -17.62 8.01
N THR A 58 -1.22 -16.38 8.31
CA THR A 58 -2.22 -15.61 7.56
C THR A 58 -1.63 -14.45 6.79
N ILE A 59 -2.26 -14.10 5.68
CA ILE A 59 -2.00 -12.92 4.86
C ILE A 59 -3.27 -12.09 4.82
N THR A 60 -3.13 -10.80 5.10
CA THR A 60 -4.19 -9.82 4.93
C THR A 60 -4.06 -9.14 3.57
N ILE A 61 -5.13 -9.17 2.80
CA ILE A 61 -5.27 -8.43 1.55
C ILE A 61 -6.40 -7.42 1.67
N VAL A 62 -6.18 -6.25 1.08
CA VAL A 62 -7.20 -5.20 0.95
C VAL A 62 -7.38 -4.87 -0.51
N PHE A 63 -8.60 -4.80 -0.98
CA PHE A 63 -8.91 -4.52 -2.37
C PHE A 63 -10.15 -3.64 -2.52
N GLN A 64 -10.18 -2.93 -3.64
CA GLN A 64 -11.33 -2.15 -4.06
C GLN A 64 -12.08 -2.85 -5.18
N THR A 65 -13.42 -2.82 -5.14
CA THR A 65 -14.24 -3.32 -6.25
C THR A 65 -14.22 -2.32 -7.39
N VAL A 66 -13.60 -2.72 -8.50
CA VAL A 66 -13.43 -1.90 -9.71
C VAL A 66 -13.96 -2.59 -10.98
N GLY A 67 -14.43 -3.83 -10.87
CA GLY A 67 -14.96 -4.62 -11.98
C GLY A 67 -15.50 -5.95 -11.52
N ALA A 68 -16.08 -6.73 -12.44
CA ALA A 68 -16.82 -7.95 -12.18
C ALA A 68 -16.09 -8.97 -11.30
N SER A 69 -14.79 -9.17 -11.51
CA SER A 69 -13.98 -10.11 -10.73
C SER A 69 -13.83 -9.68 -9.27
N THR A 70 -13.55 -8.40 -9.02
CA THR A 70 -13.44 -7.87 -7.65
C THR A 70 -14.81 -7.74 -6.97
N GLU A 71 -15.88 -7.49 -7.71
CA GLU A 71 -17.26 -7.54 -7.19
C GLU A 71 -17.66 -8.95 -6.77
N LYS A 72 -17.30 -9.97 -7.56
CA LYS A 72 -17.48 -11.37 -7.19
C LYS A 72 -16.64 -11.74 -5.96
N MET A 73 -15.40 -11.29 -5.89
CA MET A 73 -14.51 -11.51 -4.75
C MET A 73 -15.09 -10.90 -3.46
N ALA A 74 -15.69 -9.72 -3.53
CA ALA A 74 -16.33 -9.06 -2.39
C ALA A 74 -17.54 -9.81 -1.82
N GLN A 75 -18.07 -10.81 -2.51
CA GLN A 75 -19.15 -11.67 -2.02
C GLN A 75 -18.65 -12.85 -1.18
N LEU A 76 -17.35 -13.15 -1.24
CA LEU A 76 -16.76 -14.21 -0.45
C LEU A 76 -16.78 -13.86 1.04
N LYS A 77 -16.96 -14.87 1.87
CA LYS A 77 -17.10 -14.74 3.34
C LYS A 77 -16.07 -15.58 4.06
N ALA A 78 -15.95 -15.36 5.35
CA ALA A 78 -15.19 -16.26 6.22
C ALA A 78 -15.72 -17.71 6.06
N GLY A 79 -14.81 -18.64 5.82
CA GLY A 79 -15.11 -20.04 5.52
C GLY A 79 -15.03 -20.41 4.04
N ASP A 80 -15.19 -19.44 3.12
CA ASP A 80 -14.93 -19.64 1.70
C ASP A 80 -13.41 -19.78 1.43
N SER A 81 -13.04 -20.07 0.21
CA SER A 81 -11.64 -20.28 -0.15
C SER A 81 -11.32 -19.75 -1.53
N PHE A 82 -10.12 -19.22 -1.70
CA PHE A 82 -9.52 -19.01 -3.01
C PHE A 82 -9.03 -20.35 -3.59
N ARG A 83 -9.14 -20.49 -4.90
CA ARG A 83 -8.58 -21.64 -5.65
C ARG A 83 -7.05 -21.59 -5.60
N ASP A 84 -6.49 -20.43 -5.97
CA ASP A 84 -5.06 -20.18 -5.96
C ASP A 84 -4.74 -18.89 -5.19
N PHE A 85 -3.60 -18.93 -4.50
CA PHE A 85 -3.04 -17.80 -3.75
C PHE A 85 -1.52 -17.89 -3.88
N THR A 86 -1.00 -17.28 -4.92
CA THR A 86 0.40 -17.43 -5.33
C THR A 86 1.23 -16.27 -4.82
N GLY A 87 2.29 -16.54 -4.11
CA GLY A 87 3.21 -15.53 -3.56
C GLY A 87 4.21 -16.11 -2.56
N PRO A 88 5.01 -15.24 -1.93
CA PRO A 88 5.12 -13.82 -2.22
C PRO A 88 5.73 -13.56 -3.61
N LEU A 89 5.30 -12.51 -4.29
CA LEU A 89 5.77 -12.07 -5.60
C LEU A 89 6.29 -10.63 -5.51
N GLY A 90 7.08 -10.24 -6.48
CA GLY A 90 7.72 -8.91 -6.52
C GLY A 90 8.91 -8.80 -5.57
N CYS A 91 9.52 -7.62 -5.57
CA CYS A 91 10.61 -7.29 -4.67
C CYS A 91 10.06 -6.62 -3.41
N PRO A 92 10.71 -6.81 -2.25
CA PRO A 92 10.46 -5.98 -1.08
C PRO A 92 10.64 -4.50 -1.37
N SER A 93 10.05 -3.64 -0.54
CA SER A 93 10.30 -2.19 -0.62
C SER A 93 11.79 -1.89 -0.53
N GLU A 94 12.29 -0.95 -1.33
CA GLU A 94 13.70 -0.56 -1.33
C GLU A 94 14.18 -0.14 0.06
N LEU A 95 13.35 0.60 0.80
CA LEU A 95 13.69 1.08 2.13
C LEU A 95 13.96 -0.06 3.12
N ILE A 96 13.22 -1.16 3.08
CA ILE A 96 13.46 -2.27 4.02
C ILE A 96 14.73 -3.08 3.72
N SER A 97 15.33 -2.85 2.57
CA SER A 97 16.61 -3.44 2.17
C SER A 97 17.81 -2.57 2.56
N GLU A 98 17.57 -1.36 3.06
CA GLU A 98 18.62 -0.47 3.55
C GLU A 98 19.09 -0.88 4.96
N ASP A 99 20.26 -0.38 5.33
CA ASP A 99 20.77 -0.54 6.70
C ASP A 99 19.88 0.18 7.73
N ILE A 100 19.48 -0.54 8.79
CA ILE A 100 18.57 -0.04 9.82
C ILE A 100 19.11 1.21 10.51
N GLU A 101 20.41 1.26 10.81
CA GLU A 101 21.01 2.43 11.48
C GLU A 101 21.02 3.66 10.55
N SER A 102 21.17 3.44 9.24
CA SER A 102 21.02 4.49 8.24
C SER A 102 19.57 5.02 8.21
N LEU A 103 18.58 4.13 8.25
CA LEU A 103 17.16 4.49 8.24
C LEU A 103 16.74 5.25 9.51
N LYS A 104 17.26 4.91 10.68
CA LYS A 104 16.99 5.62 11.94
C LYS A 104 17.42 7.09 11.91
N ASN A 105 18.38 7.43 11.05
CA ASN A 105 18.86 8.80 10.89
C ASN A 105 18.11 9.57 9.81
N LYS A 106 17.20 8.92 9.08
CA LYS A 106 16.37 9.54 8.04
C LYS A 106 15.00 9.94 8.57
N LYS A 107 14.52 11.10 8.16
CA LYS A 107 13.13 11.48 8.33
C LYS A 107 12.33 11.07 7.10
N ILE A 108 11.48 10.06 7.27
CA ILE A 108 10.74 9.39 6.19
C ILE A 108 9.29 9.83 6.22
N LEU A 109 8.76 10.21 5.06
CA LEU A 109 7.36 10.56 4.87
C LEU A 109 6.67 9.52 3.98
N PHE A 110 5.64 8.86 4.50
CA PHE A 110 4.72 8.06 3.70
C PHE A 110 3.47 8.85 3.34
N VAL A 111 3.07 8.80 2.08
CA VAL A 111 1.87 9.47 1.55
C VAL A 111 0.98 8.44 0.87
N ALA A 112 -0.17 8.17 1.45
CA ALA A 112 -1.13 7.21 0.95
C ALA A 112 -2.41 7.89 0.45
N GLY A 113 -3.03 7.34 -0.59
CA GLY A 113 -4.33 7.80 -1.10
C GLY A 113 -5.33 6.65 -1.22
N GLY A 114 -6.47 6.77 -0.52
CA GLY A 114 -7.53 5.76 -0.55
C GLY A 114 -7.03 4.36 -0.20
N VAL A 115 -7.25 3.38 -1.10
CA VAL A 115 -6.79 2.00 -0.90
C VAL A 115 -5.25 1.88 -0.82
N GLY A 116 -4.50 2.91 -1.25
CA GLY A 116 -3.05 2.97 -1.09
C GLY A 116 -2.55 2.95 0.36
N ALA A 117 -3.42 3.17 1.35
CA ALA A 117 -3.08 2.96 2.75
C ALA A 117 -2.71 1.50 3.05
N ALA A 118 -3.32 0.55 2.35
CA ALA A 118 -3.07 -0.88 2.54
C ALA A 118 -1.62 -1.30 2.24
N PRO A 119 -1.00 -0.97 1.08
CA PRO A 119 0.40 -1.26 0.82
C PRO A 119 1.40 -0.41 1.63
N VAL A 120 0.98 0.73 2.19
CA VAL A 120 1.81 1.55 3.09
C VAL A 120 1.91 0.92 4.48
N TYR A 121 0.81 0.39 4.99
CA TYR A 121 0.73 -0.13 6.36
C TYR A 121 1.83 -1.15 6.72
N PRO A 122 2.12 -2.21 5.95
CA PRO A 122 3.14 -3.19 6.32
C PRO A 122 4.55 -2.58 6.35
N GLN A 123 4.82 -1.56 5.54
CA GLN A 123 6.10 -0.86 5.53
C GLN A 123 6.27 -0.02 6.80
N VAL A 124 5.25 0.74 7.17
CA VAL A 124 5.23 1.54 8.41
C VAL A 124 5.33 0.64 9.65
N LYS A 125 4.56 -0.47 9.67
CA LYS A 125 4.63 -1.49 10.73
C LYS A 125 6.03 -2.08 10.88
N TRP A 126 6.70 -2.36 9.76
CA TRP A 126 8.07 -2.86 9.76
C TRP A 126 9.05 -1.79 10.31
N MET A 127 8.93 -0.54 9.88
CA MET A 127 9.74 0.58 10.40
C MET A 127 9.59 0.70 11.91
N HIS A 128 8.34 0.73 12.41
CA HIS A 128 8.03 0.79 13.84
C HIS A 128 8.67 -0.37 14.62
N ALA A 129 8.58 -1.60 14.12
CA ALA A 129 9.17 -2.78 14.75
C ALA A 129 10.70 -2.71 14.86
N HIS A 130 11.35 -1.89 14.02
CA HIS A 130 12.80 -1.66 14.04
C HIS A 130 13.20 -0.34 14.74
N GLY A 131 12.23 0.33 15.41
CA GLY A 131 12.48 1.57 16.14
C GLY A 131 12.73 2.77 15.23
N ILE A 132 12.12 2.79 14.04
CA ILE A 132 12.19 3.88 13.06
C ILE A 132 10.85 4.60 13.06
N ASP A 133 10.83 5.85 13.53
CA ASP A 133 9.64 6.68 13.50
C ASP A 133 9.47 7.33 12.13
N VAL A 134 8.28 7.19 11.56
CA VAL A 134 7.94 7.75 10.25
C VAL A 134 6.67 8.61 10.32
N ASP A 135 6.62 9.64 9.51
CA ASP A 135 5.41 10.45 9.33
C ASP A 135 4.54 9.84 8.23
N VAL A 136 3.24 9.74 8.47
CA VAL A 136 2.28 9.14 7.53
C VAL A 136 1.12 10.09 7.25
N ILE A 137 0.93 10.44 5.98
CA ILE A 137 -0.25 11.17 5.50
C ILE A 137 -1.15 10.18 4.77
N VAL A 138 -2.42 10.11 5.16
CA VAL A 138 -3.43 9.31 4.46
C VAL A 138 -4.55 10.22 3.97
N GLY A 139 -4.71 10.31 2.65
CA GLY A 139 -5.74 11.12 2.01
C GLY A 139 -6.93 10.28 1.54
N SER A 140 -8.12 10.82 1.70
CA SER A 140 -9.35 10.28 1.14
C SER A 140 -10.32 11.40 0.78
N LYS A 141 -11.43 11.05 0.10
CA LYS A 141 -12.45 12.04 -0.23
C LYS A 141 -13.22 12.49 1.02
N THR A 142 -13.57 11.55 1.88
CA THR A 142 -14.36 11.75 3.10
C THR A 142 -13.80 10.90 4.23
N LYS A 143 -14.19 11.20 5.47
CA LYS A 143 -13.80 10.40 6.64
C LYS A 143 -14.14 8.93 6.51
N ASP A 144 -15.32 8.60 6.00
CA ASP A 144 -15.81 7.21 5.90
C ASP A 144 -15.03 6.37 4.87
N MET A 145 -14.18 7.00 4.08
CA MET A 145 -13.30 6.34 3.12
C MET A 145 -11.87 6.17 3.63
N LEU A 146 -11.55 6.69 4.81
CA LEU A 146 -10.27 6.39 5.48
C LEU A 146 -10.30 4.95 5.99
N ILE A 147 -9.26 4.20 5.68
CA ILE A 147 -9.11 2.80 6.09
C ILE A 147 -7.84 2.63 6.92
N LEU A 148 -7.82 1.62 7.78
CA LEU A 148 -6.65 1.26 8.62
C LEU A 148 -6.17 2.42 9.51
N GLU A 149 -7.07 3.31 9.92
CA GLU A 149 -6.70 4.49 10.71
C GLU A 149 -6.09 4.10 12.06
N LYS A 150 -6.76 3.22 12.80
CA LYS A 150 -6.31 2.77 14.13
C LYS A 150 -5.00 1.98 14.04
N GLU A 151 -4.90 1.12 13.03
CA GLU A 151 -3.72 0.31 12.77
C GLU A 151 -2.53 1.22 12.43
N MET A 152 -2.77 2.25 11.61
CA MET A 152 -1.72 3.18 11.19
C MET A 152 -1.29 4.10 12.34
N GLU A 153 -2.23 4.62 13.13
CA GLU A 153 -1.94 5.43 14.33
C GLU A 153 -1.10 4.68 15.36
N ALA A 154 -1.29 3.36 15.47
CA ALA A 154 -0.55 2.53 16.42
C ALA A 154 0.92 2.32 16.05
N VAL A 155 1.29 2.52 14.78
CA VAL A 155 2.65 2.20 14.26
C VAL A 155 3.36 3.40 13.63
N ALA A 156 2.66 4.47 13.30
CA ALA A 156 3.26 5.70 12.80
C ALA A 156 3.86 6.54 13.93
N GLY A 157 4.97 7.22 13.67
CA GLY A 157 5.48 8.24 14.56
C GLY A 157 4.53 9.43 14.66
N ASN A 158 4.05 9.90 13.49
CA ASN A 158 2.95 10.86 13.39
C ASN A 158 1.99 10.43 12.26
N TYR A 159 0.70 10.47 12.55
CA TYR A 159 -0.36 10.15 11.58
C TYR A 159 -1.18 11.40 11.25
N TYR A 160 -1.33 11.68 9.97
CA TYR A 160 -2.02 12.87 9.46
C TYR A 160 -3.13 12.47 8.48
N PRO A 161 -4.36 12.28 8.94
CA PRO A 161 -5.50 12.07 8.04
C PRO A 161 -5.82 13.37 7.29
N CYS A 162 -6.14 13.23 6.00
CA CYS A 162 -6.57 14.34 5.14
C CYS A 162 -7.89 13.96 4.46
N THR A 163 -8.82 14.90 4.38
CA THR A 163 -10.07 14.69 3.64
C THR A 163 -10.32 15.85 2.69
N ASP A 164 -10.68 15.52 1.43
CA ASP A 164 -10.92 16.53 0.40
C ASP A 164 -12.10 17.44 0.77
N ASP A 165 -13.12 16.88 1.45
CA ASP A 165 -14.30 17.60 1.92
C ASP A 165 -14.09 18.37 3.24
N GLY A 166 -12.92 18.22 3.87
CA GLY A 166 -12.55 18.90 5.11
C GLY A 166 -13.32 18.45 6.35
N THR A 167 -14.01 17.29 6.29
CA THR A 167 -14.82 16.81 7.42
C THR A 167 -14.01 16.18 8.53
N TYR A 168 -12.73 15.82 8.24
CA TYR A 168 -11.86 15.18 9.23
C TYR A 168 -10.38 15.40 8.92
N GLY A 169 -9.58 15.60 9.97
CA GLY A 169 -8.14 15.82 9.87
C GLY A 169 -7.79 17.12 9.13
N HIS A 170 -6.80 17.05 8.26
CA HIS A 170 -6.42 18.19 7.41
C HIS A 170 -7.45 18.35 6.27
N ALA A 171 -8.01 19.57 6.16
CA ALA A 171 -8.93 19.89 5.08
C ALA A 171 -8.17 20.13 3.76
N GLY A 172 -8.35 19.26 2.79
CA GLY A 172 -7.74 19.36 1.47
C GLY A 172 -6.88 18.14 1.09
N MET A 173 -6.10 18.33 0.02
CA MET A 173 -5.29 17.28 -0.58
C MET A 173 -4.05 16.97 0.26
N VAL A 174 -3.50 15.77 0.10
CA VAL A 174 -2.24 15.35 0.74
C VAL A 174 -1.07 16.30 0.44
N THR A 175 -1.05 16.93 -0.74
CA THR A 175 -0.03 17.90 -1.14
C THR A 175 -0.04 19.15 -0.26
N THR A 176 -1.22 19.65 0.10
CA THR A 176 -1.33 20.82 0.98
C THR A 176 -0.88 20.50 2.41
N LYS A 177 -1.06 19.25 2.85
CA LYS A 177 -0.51 18.81 4.14
C LYS A 177 1.01 18.66 4.11
N ILE A 178 1.59 18.18 3.00
CA ILE A 178 3.05 18.16 2.83
C ILE A 178 3.62 19.59 2.92
N GLU A 179 3.02 20.53 2.20
CA GLU A 179 3.43 21.95 2.23
C GLU A 179 3.35 22.52 3.65
N ALA A 180 2.28 22.24 4.39
CA ALA A 180 2.11 22.67 5.77
C ALA A 180 3.22 22.11 6.68
N LEU A 181 3.50 20.79 6.60
CA LEU A 181 4.54 20.16 7.41
C LEU A 181 5.94 20.73 7.11
N VAL A 182 6.25 20.99 5.85
CA VAL A 182 7.53 21.62 5.47
C VAL A 182 7.59 23.07 5.93
N ALA A 183 6.49 23.82 5.85
CA ALA A 183 6.40 25.18 6.37
C ALA A 183 6.57 25.25 7.90
N GLU A 184 6.15 24.22 8.62
CA GLU A 184 6.37 24.04 10.07
C GLU A 184 7.83 23.70 10.41
N GLY A 185 8.70 23.53 9.40
CA GLY A 185 10.14 23.27 9.57
C GLY A 185 10.54 21.79 9.47
N ASN A 186 9.60 20.89 9.12
CA ASN A 186 9.96 19.48 8.89
C ASN A 186 10.79 19.35 7.64
N LYS A 187 11.89 18.58 7.72
CA LYS A 187 12.74 18.23 6.59
C LYS A 187 12.68 16.72 6.39
N TYR A 188 12.30 16.28 5.22
CA TYR A 188 12.21 14.87 4.88
C TYR A 188 13.36 14.47 3.96
N ASP A 189 14.00 13.35 4.25
CA ASP A 189 15.08 12.78 3.45
C ASP A 189 14.54 11.92 2.30
N VAL A 190 13.35 11.35 2.48
CA VAL A 190 12.66 10.57 1.45
C VAL A 190 11.15 10.61 1.66
N CYS A 191 10.41 10.62 0.55
CA CYS A 191 8.96 10.47 0.50
C CYS A 191 8.61 9.18 -0.24
N VAL A 192 7.66 8.41 0.29
CA VAL A 192 7.08 7.24 -0.38
C VAL A 192 5.61 7.52 -0.67
N ALA A 193 5.22 7.55 -1.94
CA ALA A 193 3.85 7.86 -2.34
C ALA A 193 3.17 6.66 -3.00
N ILE A 194 2.04 6.23 -2.44
CA ILE A 194 1.26 5.08 -2.92
C ILE A 194 -0.22 5.44 -2.97
N GLY A 195 -0.82 5.34 -4.17
CA GLY A 195 -2.23 5.67 -4.34
C GLY A 195 -2.61 5.90 -5.79
N PRO A 196 -3.69 6.64 -6.05
CA PRO A 196 -4.10 7.00 -7.41
C PRO A 196 -2.98 7.71 -8.18
N MET A 197 -2.81 7.36 -9.45
CA MET A 197 -1.76 7.90 -10.33
C MET A 197 -1.71 9.44 -10.30
N ILE A 198 -2.89 10.08 -10.32
CA ILE A 198 -2.98 11.55 -10.32
C ILE A 198 -2.45 12.14 -8.99
N MET A 199 -2.72 11.48 -7.85
CA MET A 199 -2.19 11.89 -6.55
C MET A 199 -0.67 11.77 -6.55
N MET A 200 -0.12 10.60 -6.93
CA MET A 200 1.32 10.36 -6.98
C MET A 200 2.03 11.39 -7.89
N LYS A 201 1.44 11.70 -9.06
CA LYS A 201 1.96 12.75 -9.95
C LYS A 201 2.09 14.10 -9.24
N PHE A 202 1.04 14.56 -8.55
CA PHE A 202 1.10 15.86 -7.87
C PHE A 202 2.04 15.82 -6.65
N VAL A 203 2.12 14.73 -5.94
CA VAL A 203 3.11 14.55 -4.87
C VAL A 203 4.52 14.67 -5.45
N CYS A 204 4.85 13.96 -6.54
CA CYS A 204 6.16 14.05 -7.19
C CYS A 204 6.50 15.46 -7.67
N LEU A 205 5.53 16.17 -8.25
CA LEU A 205 5.75 17.55 -8.69
C LEU A 205 6.05 18.49 -7.53
N LEU A 206 5.39 18.29 -6.39
CA LEU A 206 5.63 19.06 -5.18
C LEU A 206 6.97 18.70 -4.54
N THR A 207 7.22 17.43 -4.29
CA THR A 207 8.45 16.96 -3.64
C THR A 207 9.70 17.30 -4.47
N LYS A 208 9.60 17.30 -5.80
CA LYS A 208 10.66 17.79 -6.69
C LYS A 208 11.00 19.26 -6.42
N LYS A 209 10.00 20.13 -6.21
CA LYS A 209 10.20 21.54 -5.85
C LYS A 209 10.81 21.72 -4.47
N LEU A 210 10.50 20.78 -3.55
CA LEU A 210 10.99 20.76 -2.17
C LEU A 210 12.33 20.02 -2.03
N GLU A 211 12.87 19.52 -3.13
CA GLU A 211 14.12 18.73 -3.18
C GLU A 211 14.08 17.46 -2.31
N ILE A 212 12.88 16.85 -2.18
CA ILE A 212 12.69 15.59 -1.44
C ILE A 212 12.68 14.43 -2.44
N PRO A 213 13.65 13.50 -2.37
CA PRO A 213 13.63 12.26 -3.14
C PRO A 213 12.34 11.49 -2.92
N THR A 214 11.70 11.01 -4.00
CA THR A 214 10.38 10.40 -3.88
C THR A 214 10.33 9.07 -4.61
N ILE A 215 9.93 8.03 -3.86
CA ILE A 215 9.64 6.70 -4.35
C ILE A 215 8.15 6.58 -4.60
N VAL A 216 7.75 6.09 -5.77
CA VAL A 216 6.34 5.86 -6.11
C VAL A 216 6.10 4.39 -6.40
N SER A 217 4.98 3.87 -5.90
CA SER A 217 4.57 2.50 -6.21
C SER A 217 3.67 2.50 -7.45
N MET A 218 4.25 2.10 -8.57
CA MET A 218 3.54 2.01 -9.84
C MET A 218 2.93 0.62 -10.01
N ASN A 219 1.72 0.56 -10.49
CA ASN A 219 1.02 -0.68 -10.82
C ASN A 219 0.54 -0.65 -12.28
N PRO A 220 1.45 -0.88 -13.25
CA PRO A 220 1.09 -0.98 -14.66
C PRO A 220 0.33 -2.29 -14.92
N ILE A 221 0.11 -2.62 -16.18
CA ILE A 221 -0.46 -3.91 -16.56
C ILE A 221 0.39 -5.08 -16.01
N MET A 222 -0.25 -6.09 -15.45
CA MET A 222 0.39 -7.31 -14.99
C MET A 222 -0.17 -8.52 -15.75
N VAL A 223 0.71 -9.38 -16.25
CA VAL A 223 0.34 -10.60 -16.99
C VAL A 223 0.65 -11.85 -16.17
N ASP A 224 1.93 -12.18 -15.95
CA ASP A 224 2.31 -13.37 -15.20
C ASP A 224 2.64 -13.11 -13.71
N GLY A 225 3.08 -11.93 -13.37
CA GLY A 225 3.45 -11.52 -12.01
C GLY A 225 4.81 -12.03 -11.53
N THR A 226 5.57 -12.74 -12.38
CA THR A 226 6.92 -13.24 -12.06
C THR A 226 8.03 -12.36 -12.61
N GLY A 227 7.70 -11.41 -13.48
CA GLY A 227 8.66 -10.56 -14.19
C GLY A 227 9.24 -11.18 -15.46
N MET A 228 8.94 -12.45 -15.76
CA MET A 228 9.52 -13.14 -16.93
C MET A 228 8.96 -12.65 -18.26
N CYS A 229 7.69 -12.25 -18.32
CA CYS A 229 7.07 -11.81 -19.57
C CYS A 229 7.46 -10.38 -19.99
N GLY A 230 8.03 -9.56 -19.09
CA GLY A 230 8.42 -8.18 -19.36
C GLY A 230 7.27 -7.19 -19.63
N ALA A 231 6.01 -7.62 -19.48
CA ALA A 231 4.84 -6.80 -19.81
C ALA A 231 4.66 -5.56 -18.90
N CYS A 232 5.20 -5.62 -17.67
CA CYS A 232 5.08 -4.55 -16.68
C CYS A 232 6.35 -3.68 -16.55
N LEU A 233 7.30 -3.79 -17.48
CA LEU A 233 8.50 -2.95 -17.46
C LEU A 233 8.14 -1.48 -17.65
N LEU A 234 8.67 -0.65 -16.77
CA LEU A 234 8.61 0.80 -16.87
C LEU A 234 10.04 1.34 -17.05
N TYR A 235 10.21 2.20 -18.02
CA TYR A 235 11.47 2.90 -18.24
C TYR A 235 11.38 4.27 -17.56
N THR A 236 12.35 4.61 -16.74
CA THR A 236 12.39 5.85 -15.95
C THR A 236 13.21 6.96 -16.60
N SER A 237 13.94 6.64 -17.66
CA SER A 237 14.78 7.60 -18.39
C SER A 237 14.48 7.53 -19.88
N ASP A 238 14.37 8.69 -20.50
CA ASP A 238 14.58 9.06 -21.92
C ASP A 238 14.03 8.17 -23.05
N ALA A 239 13.26 7.13 -22.75
CA ALA A 239 12.57 6.34 -23.78
C ALA A 239 11.45 7.12 -24.50
N ALA A 240 11.20 8.37 -24.09
CA ALA A 240 10.25 9.27 -24.75
C ALA A 240 10.92 10.27 -25.69
N ASP A 241 12.27 10.30 -25.74
CA ASP A 241 13.05 11.22 -26.55
C ASP A 241 13.65 10.54 -27.79
N ASP A 242 13.37 9.24 -28.03
CA ASP A 242 13.76 8.48 -29.23
C ASP A 242 12.62 8.36 -30.23
#